data_d7a28d2b10777c2c19049e489663a923
#
_entry.id   d7a28d2b10777c2c19049e489663a923
#
_cell.length_a   1.000
_cell.length_b   1.000
_cell.length_c   1.000
_cell.angle_alpha   90.00
_cell.angle_beta   90.00
_cell.angle_gamma   90.00
#
_symmetry.space_group_name_H-M   'P 1'
#
loop_
_entity.id
_entity.type
_entity.pdbx_description
1 polymer ?
#
loop_
_entity_poly.entity_id
_entity_poly.type
_entity_poly.pdbx_seq_one_letter_code
_entity_poly.pdbx_strand_id
1 'polypeptide(L)'
;KEYRRQRQMCIRDSLDKWEIITRTENNGENILFDICESLEAKLDEKSIDLDEVKGIGIGLPGPVLDDGTVLQCVNLGWGKFNVSEKMSEMFHGIEVKVGNDANVAALGEAWKGGGKNFDDIVMVTLGTGVGGGVILEGKILTGHNGAAGEIGHMHVEDSEELNCNCGGCGCLEQYASATGVVRLANRYIAKNSESTKMTEFGEDITAKDVFDLAKEGDKGAVAVVEQMSTYLGKAMASIATVVNPQAFIIGGGVSKAGQYLIDAIADVYVKYAFQACREAKIALAELGNDAGIYGAAALIV
;
A
#
# COMPACT_ATOMS: atom_id res chain seq x y z
N LYS A 1 4.80 37.07 -15.19
CA LYS A 1 3.63 36.69 -14.36
C LYS A 1 2.99 35.37 -14.86
N GLU A 2 2.93 35.14 -16.17
CA GLU A 2 2.44 33.89 -16.76
C GLU A 2 3.41 32.71 -16.50
N TYR A 3 4.70 32.96 -16.60
CA TYR A 3 5.74 31.94 -16.33
C TYR A 3 5.76 31.50 -14.85
N ARG A 4 5.50 32.41 -13.89
CA ARG A 4 5.32 32.06 -12.47
C ARG A 4 4.01 31.28 -12.22
N ARG A 5 2.93 31.57 -12.94
CA ARG A 5 1.68 30.79 -12.84
C ARG A 5 1.84 29.38 -13.40
N GLN A 6 2.54 29.22 -14.53
CA GLN A 6 2.86 27.90 -15.08
C GLN A 6 3.78 27.10 -14.15
N ARG A 7 4.84 27.69 -13.58
CA ARG A 7 5.68 27.03 -12.56
C ARG A 7 4.88 26.64 -11.31
N GLN A 8 3.98 27.48 -10.82
CA GLN A 8 3.10 27.13 -9.68
C GLN A 8 2.07 26.05 -10.00
N MET A 9 1.62 25.91 -11.24
CA MET A 9 0.79 24.80 -11.67
C MET A 9 1.61 23.50 -11.80
N CYS A 10 2.85 23.58 -12.26
CA CYS A 10 3.77 22.43 -12.35
C CYS A 10 4.18 21.86 -10.98
N ILE A 11 4.12 22.64 -9.88
CA ILE A 11 4.36 22.15 -8.51
C ILE A 11 3.32 21.09 -8.06
N ARG A 12 2.18 20.98 -8.74
CA ARG A 12 1.14 19.97 -8.47
C ARG A 12 1.21 18.74 -9.37
N ASP A 13 1.99 18.82 -10.45
CA ASP A 13 2.13 17.74 -11.43
C ASP A 13 3.60 17.31 -11.49
N SER A 14 3.84 16.02 -11.76
CA SER A 14 5.21 15.50 -11.90
C SER A 14 5.90 16.16 -13.11
N LEU A 15 7.09 16.76 -12.89
CA LEU A 15 7.92 17.35 -13.96
C LEU A 15 8.68 16.27 -14.74
N ASP A 16 9.06 15.20 -14.05
CA ASP A 16 9.79 14.08 -14.63
C ASP A 16 9.58 12.83 -13.77
N LYS A 17 9.80 11.67 -14.36
CA LYS A 17 9.78 10.37 -13.70
C LYS A 17 10.85 9.49 -14.32
N TRP A 18 11.75 8.99 -13.50
CA TRP A 18 12.83 8.10 -13.94
C TRP A 18 13.10 7.00 -12.92
N GLU A 19 13.89 6.06 -13.31
CA GLU A 19 14.30 4.92 -12.48
C GLU A 19 15.80 4.79 -12.48
N ILE A 20 16.36 4.39 -11.34
CA ILE A 20 17.77 4.00 -11.19
C ILE A 20 17.84 2.59 -10.61
N ILE A 21 18.95 1.90 -10.90
CA ILE A 21 19.20 0.58 -10.36
C ILE A 21 19.51 0.69 -8.87
N THR A 22 18.80 -0.06 -8.04
CA THR A 22 19.08 -0.14 -6.60
C THR A 22 20.19 -1.15 -6.36
N ARG A 23 21.38 -0.66 -6.00
CA ARG A 23 22.56 -1.48 -5.69
C ARG A 23 22.51 -1.96 -4.24
N THR A 24 22.07 -3.20 -4.03
CA THR A 24 21.95 -3.79 -2.68
C THR A 24 23.21 -4.47 -2.18
N GLU A 25 24.26 -4.54 -2.99
CA GLU A 25 25.57 -5.07 -2.62
C GLU A 25 26.14 -4.29 -1.43
N ASN A 26 26.95 -4.94 -0.62
CA ASN A 26 27.59 -4.37 0.57
C ASN A 26 26.57 -3.71 1.52
N ASN A 27 25.44 -4.37 1.74
CA ASN A 27 24.34 -3.83 2.56
C ASN A 27 23.79 -2.49 2.05
N GLY A 28 23.74 -2.29 0.75
CA GLY A 28 23.15 -1.12 0.13
C GLY A 28 23.82 0.21 0.48
N GLU A 29 25.12 0.19 0.76
CA GLU A 29 25.90 1.37 1.17
C GLU A 29 25.88 2.52 0.16
N ASN A 30 25.70 2.19 -1.14
CA ASN A 30 25.71 3.16 -2.23
C ASN A 30 24.33 3.73 -2.58
N ILE A 31 23.24 3.18 -2.03
CA ILE A 31 21.86 3.57 -2.43
C ILE A 31 21.62 5.07 -2.26
N LEU A 32 21.95 5.64 -1.10
CA LEU A 32 21.74 7.07 -0.86
C LEU A 32 22.63 7.94 -1.74
N PHE A 33 23.86 7.51 -2.00
CA PHE A 33 24.77 8.20 -2.91
C PHE A 33 24.21 8.22 -4.34
N ASP A 34 23.74 7.07 -4.84
CA ASP A 34 23.15 6.95 -6.17
C ASP A 34 21.91 7.84 -6.33
N ILE A 35 21.10 7.95 -5.27
CA ILE A 35 19.93 8.84 -5.26
C ILE A 35 20.40 10.30 -5.36
N CYS A 36 21.38 10.73 -4.55
CA CYS A 36 21.93 12.08 -4.59
C CYS A 36 22.47 12.44 -5.98
N GLU A 37 23.34 11.60 -6.53
CA GLU A 37 23.93 11.78 -7.86
C GLU A 37 22.85 11.89 -8.95
N SER A 38 21.83 11.02 -8.87
CA SER A 38 20.73 11.04 -9.83
C SER A 38 19.86 12.30 -9.70
N LEU A 39 19.63 12.79 -8.49
CA LEU A 39 18.88 14.02 -8.25
C LEU A 39 19.65 15.24 -8.76
N GLU A 40 20.96 15.36 -8.47
CA GLU A 40 21.81 16.44 -8.98
C GLU A 40 21.80 16.49 -10.50
N ALA A 41 22.02 15.31 -11.15
CA ALA A 41 21.96 15.22 -12.60
C ALA A 41 20.61 15.68 -13.18
N LYS A 42 19.49 15.40 -12.48
CA LYS A 42 18.16 15.83 -12.90
C LYS A 42 17.91 17.33 -12.68
N LEU A 43 18.40 17.89 -11.60
CA LEU A 43 18.33 19.34 -11.37
C LEU A 43 19.10 20.10 -12.46
N ASP A 44 20.31 19.64 -12.80
CA ASP A 44 21.12 20.23 -13.87
C ASP A 44 20.45 20.10 -15.25
N GLU A 45 19.92 18.88 -15.58
CA GLU A 45 19.20 18.64 -16.85
C GLU A 45 18.01 19.59 -17.01
N LYS A 46 17.28 19.84 -15.92
CA LYS A 46 16.07 20.69 -15.92
C LYS A 46 16.36 22.16 -15.66
N SER A 47 17.61 22.53 -15.40
CA SER A 47 18.02 23.88 -15.00
C SER A 47 17.21 24.40 -13.80
N ILE A 48 17.09 23.56 -12.77
CA ILE A 48 16.43 23.88 -11.50
C ILE A 48 17.50 24.21 -10.48
N ASP A 49 17.44 25.41 -9.92
CA ASP A 49 18.38 25.82 -8.88
C ASP A 49 18.06 25.12 -7.55
N LEU A 50 19.10 24.79 -6.77
CA LEU A 50 18.97 24.06 -5.52
C LEU A 50 18.07 24.77 -4.49
N ASP A 51 18.05 26.09 -4.48
CA ASP A 51 17.20 26.91 -3.60
C ASP A 51 15.70 26.86 -3.99
N GLU A 52 15.37 26.33 -5.15
CA GLU A 52 13.98 26.03 -5.56
C GLU A 52 13.49 24.69 -4.97
N VAL A 53 14.39 23.80 -4.52
CA VAL A 53 14.04 22.50 -3.95
C VAL A 53 13.53 22.68 -2.51
N LYS A 54 12.29 22.28 -2.26
CA LYS A 54 11.65 22.41 -0.94
C LYS A 54 12.06 21.31 0.03
N GLY A 55 12.34 20.13 -0.49
CA GLY A 55 12.70 18.96 0.29
C GLY A 55 12.68 17.68 -0.55
N ILE A 56 13.07 16.59 0.06
CA ILE A 56 13.11 15.25 -0.53
C ILE A 56 12.25 14.34 0.32
N GLY A 57 11.19 13.77 -0.26
CA GLY A 57 10.39 12.72 0.36
C GLY A 57 10.83 11.35 -0.11
N ILE A 58 10.90 10.38 0.80
CA ILE A 58 11.35 9.02 0.50
C ILE A 58 10.40 7.99 1.11
N GLY A 59 9.95 7.03 0.29
CA GLY A 59 9.25 5.83 0.76
C GLY A 59 10.21 4.65 0.80
N LEU A 60 10.31 3.95 1.93
CA LEU A 60 11.23 2.83 2.14
C LEU A 60 10.47 1.58 2.63
N PRO A 61 10.89 0.37 2.22
CA PRO A 61 10.36 -0.85 2.81
C PRO A 61 10.86 -1.02 4.25
N GLY A 62 9.95 -1.45 5.15
CA GLY A 62 10.23 -1.69 6.55
C GLY A 62 9.81 -0.56 7.49
N PRO A 63 9.94 -0.76 8.83
CA PRO A 63 9.52 0.20 9.83
C PRO A 63 10.39 1.45 9.83
N VAL A 64 9.75 2.62 9.74
CA VAL A 64 10.37 3.95 9.80
C VAL A 64 9.73 4.75 10.92
N LEU A 65 10.53 5.39 11.76
CA LEU A 65 10.07 6.30 12.81
C LEU A 65 9.84 7.71 12.27
N ASP A 66 9.12 8.54 13.02
CA ASP A 66 8.77 9.92 12.61
C ASP A 66 10.00 10.82 12.37
N ASP A 67 11.13 10.51 12.98
CA ASP A 67 12.40 11.22 12.78
C ASP A 67 13.17 10.78 11.53
N GLY A 68 12.63 9.83 10.75
CA GLY A 68 13.28 9.24 9.59
C GLY A 68 14.26 8.13 9.89
N THR A 69 14.30 7.63 11.12
CA THR A 69 15.09 6.46 11.49
C THR A 69 14.45 5.20 10.96
N VAL A 70 15.15 4.46 10.12
CA VAL A 70 14.82 3.09 9.73
C VAL A 70 15.28 2.14 10.83
N LEU A 71 14.41 1.23 11.28
CA LEU A 71 14.80 0.23 12.28
C LEU A 71 15.52 -0.95 11.64
N GLN A 72 14.98 -1.42 10.53
CA GLN A 72 15.57 -2.47 9.70
C GLN A 72 14.91 -2.47 8.32
N CYS A 73 15.72 -2.61 7.27
CA CYS A 73 15.22 -2.82 5.92
C CYS A 73 15.93 -4.03 5.28
N VAL A 74 15.34 -5.20 5.47
CA VAL A 74 15.94 -6.49 5.07
C VAL A 74 16.25 -6.52 3.58
N ASN A 75 15.34 -6.00 2.74
CA ASN A 75 15.48 -6.01 1.28
C ASN A 75 16.64 -5.14 0.77
N LEU A 76 17.06 -4.14 1.55
CA LEU A 76 18.18 -3.25 1.22
C LEU A 76 19.47 -3.62 1.99
N GLY A 77 19.38 -4.57 2.90
CA GLY A 77 20.48 -4.93 3.79
C GLY A 77 20.74 -3.91 4.90
N TRP A 78 19.82 -2.97 5.12
CA TRP A 78 20.02 -1.87 6.08
C TRP A 78 19.65 -2.28 7.50
N GLY A 79 20.54 -1.95 8.44
CA GLY A 79 20.27 -1.95 9.87
C GLY A 79 19.67 -0.62 10.31
N LYS A 80 19.71 -0.36 11.64
CA LYS A 80 19.16 0.86 12.23
C LYS A 80 20.05 2.07 11.96
N PHE A 81 19.52 3.10 11.28
CA PHE A 81 20.14 4.42 11.15
C PHE A 81 19.11 5.47 10.71
N ASN A 82 19.43 6.76 10.89
CA ASN A 82 18.57 7.86 10.44
C ASN A 82 18.87 8.18 8.97
N VAL A 83 17.92 7.83 8.10
CA VAL A 83 18.02 8.07 6.66
C VAL A 83 17.80 9.54 6.32
N SER A 84 16.87 10.22 7.02
CA SER A 84 16.60 11.64 6.82
C SER A 84 17.85 12.49 7.06
N GLU A 85 18.51 12.28 8.20
CA GLU A 85 19.72 13.01 8.58
C GLU A 85 20.86 12.72 7.59
N LYS A 86 21.14 11.44 7.32
CA LYS A 86 22.23 11.03 6.43
C LYS A 86 22.03 11.54 5.00
N MET A 87 20.81 11.46 4.47
CA MET A 87 20.52 11.95 3.12
C MET A 87 20.59 13.47 3.06
N SER A 88 20.10 14.18 4.08
CA SER A 88 20.22 15.65 4.18
C SER A 88 21.67 16.11 4.19
N GLU A 89 22.54 15.47 4.99
CA GLU A 89 23.98 15.74 5.00
C GLU A 89 24.63 15.53 3.62
N MET A 90 24.21 14.49 2.90
CA MET A 90 24.75 14.17 1.56
C MET A 90 24.19 15.11 0.49
N PHE A 91 23.01 15.69 0.66
CA PHE A 91 22.33 16.51 -0.32
C PHE A 91 22.15 17.95 0.16
N HIS A 92 23.25 18.64 0.35
CA HIS A 92 23.35 20.10 0.61
C HIS A 92 22.56 20.62 1.83
N GLY A 93 22.19 19.75 2.78
CA GLY A 93 21.43 20.14 3.97
C GLY A 93 19.94 20.38 3.70
N ILE A 94 19.41 19.93 2.56
CA ILE A 94 17.99 20.02 2.22
C ILE A 94 17.18 19.12 3.18
N GLU A 95 15.97 19.57 3.55
CA GLU A 95 15.05 18.79 4.37
C GLU A 95 14.70 17.47 3.69
N VAL A 96 14.86 16.37 4.44
CA VAL A 96 14.51 15.02 3.98
C VAL A 96 13.49 14.39 4.93
N LYS A 97 12.37 13.91 4.41
CA LYS A 97 11.40 13.13 5.16
C LYS A 97 11.26 11.74 4.60
N VAL A 98 11.18 10.79 5.50
CA VAL A 98 11.17 9.37 5.17
C VAL A 98 9.98 8.70 5.83
N GLY A 99 9.32 7.80 5.11
CA GLY A 99 8.24 6.97 5.63
C GLY A 99 8.31 5.55 5.10
N ASN A 100 7.55 4.66 5.73
CA ASN A 100 7.33 3.33 5.18
C ASN A 100 6.59 3.45 3.83
N ASP A 101 6.93 2.61 2.85
CA ASP A 101 6.41 2.67 1.49
C ASP A 101 4.88 2.53 1.40
N ALA A 102 4.27 1.64 2.18
CA ALA A 102 2.82 1.48 2.21
C ALA A 102 2.12 2.70 2.86
N ASN A 103 2.70 3.24 3.94
CA ASN A 103 2.21 4.45 4.60
C ASN A 103 2.33 5.67 3.68
N VAL A 104 3.44 5.79 2.97
CA VAL A 104 3.67 6.86 1.99
C VAL A 104 2.69 6.73 0.82
N ALA A 105 2.44 5.52 0.31
CA ALA A 105 1.43 5.31 -0.71
C ALA A 105 0.02 5.68 -0.22
N ALA A 106 -0.32 5.37 1.04
CA ALA A 106 -1.59 5.79 1.65
C ALA A 106 -1.72 7.31 1.71
N LEU A 107 -0.65 8.02 2.08
CA LEU A 107 -0.61 9.47 2.08
C LEU A 107 -0.80 10.06 0.67
N GLY A 108 -0.21 9.42 -0.36
CA GLY A 108 -0.41 9.79 -1.76
C GLY A 108 -1.86 9.68 -2.19
N GLU A 109 -2.51 8.57 -1.87
CA GLU A 109 -3.93 8.37 -2.16
C GLU A 109 -4.83 9.33 -1.36
N ALA A 110 -4.47 9.67 -0.12
CA ALA A 110 -5.16 10.71 0.65
C ALA A 110 -5.00 12.11 0.02
N TRP A 111 -3.81 12.41 -0.53
CA TRP A 111 -3.54 13.73 -1.08
C TRP A 111 -4.12 13.94 -2.49
N LYS A 112 -3.95 12.97 -3.40
CA LYS A 112 -4.24 13.14 -4.84
C LYS A 112 -5.05 11.99 -5.46
N GLY A 113 -5.27 10.92 -4.74
CA GLY A 113 -5.93 9.72 -5.24
C GLY A 113 -7.37 9.54 -4.78
N GLY A 114 -7.78 8.29 -4.61
CA GLY A 114 -9.13 7.91 -4.21
C GLY A 114 -9.55 8.42 -2.83
N GLY A 115 -8.58 8.78 -1.98
CA GLY A 115 -8.79 9.33 -0.63
C GLY A 115 -8.84 10.85 -0.54
N LYS A 116 -8.64 11.60 -1.61
CA LYS A 116 -8.41 13.06 -1.64
C LYS A 116 -9.50 13.95 -1.03
N ASN A 117 -10.65 13.40 -0.74
CA ASN A 117 -11.78 14.12 -0.16
C ASN A 117 -11.99 13.79 1.33
N PHE A 118 -11.08 13.05 1.94
CA PHE A 118 -11.15 12.55 3.31
C PHE A 118 -9.86 12.86 4.06
N ASP A 119 -9.99 13.27 5.31
CA ASP A 119 -8.85 13.52 6.20
C ASP A 119 -8.41 12.24 6.94
N ASP A 120 -9.37 11.32 7.16
CA ASP A 120 -9.16 10.06 7.89
C ASP A 120 -9.42 8.88 6.96
N ILE A 121 -8.37 8.21 6.51
CA ILE A 121 -8.50 7.03 5.66
C ILE A 121 -7.67 5.85 6.17
N VAL A 122 -8.12 4.66 5.80
CA VAL A 122 -7.30 3.45 5.87
C VAL A 122 -7.10 2.91 4.46
N MET A 123 -5.87 2.90 3.98
CA MET A 123 -5.54 2.25 2.73
C MET A 123 -5.27 0.77 2.98
N VAL A 124 -5.80 -0.06 2.08
CA VAL A 124 -5.60 -1.51 2.05
C VAL A 124 -5.07 -1.89 0.68
N THR A 125 -3.85 -2.37 0.61
CA THR A 125 -3.23 -2.82 -0.66
C THR A 125 -3.29 -4.33 -0.77
N LEU A 126 -4.01 -4.82 -1.77
CA LEU A 126 -4.21 -6.24 -2.05
C LEU A 126 -3.30 -6.66 -3.22
N GLY A 127 -2.05 -6.96 -2.90
CA GLY A 127 -1.02 -7.43 -3.83
C GLY A 127 -0.67 -8.90 -3.60
N THR A 128 0.62 -9.25 -3.74
CA THR A 128 1.15 -10.57 -3.34
C THR A 128 0.87 -10.83 -1.86
N GLY A 129 1.00 -9.80 -1.02
CA GLY A 129 0.56 -9.76 0.36
C GLY A 129 -0.57 -8.75 0.57
N VAL A 130 -0.86 -8.42 1.83
CA VAL A 130 -1.77 -7.34 2.24
C VAL A 130 -0.96 -6.29 2.99
N GLY A 131 -0.83 -5.11 2.39
CA GLY A 131 -0.27 -3.95 3.06
C GLY A 131 -1.36 -2.99 3.53
N GLY A 132 -1.00 -2.07 4.40
CA GLY A 132 -1.89 -1.04 4.87
C GLY A 132 -1.18 0.25 5.23
N GLY A 133 -1.96 1.32 5.30
CA GLY A 133 -1.51 2.61 5.82
C GLY A 133 -2.71 3.34 6.41
N VAL A 134 -2.50 3.98 7.53
CA VAL A 134 -3.54 4.72 8.26
C VAL A 134 -3.19 6.19 8.23
N ILE A 135 -4.09 7.00 7.72
CA ILE A 135 -4.00 8.46 7.73
C ILE A 135 -5.08 8.98 8.66
N LEU A 136 -4.71 9.76 9.66
CA LEU A 136 -5.61 10.43 10.59
C LEU A 136 -5.28 11.92 10.62
N GLU A 137 -6.31 12.76 10.49
CA GLU A 137 -6.14 14.23 10.41
C GLU A 137 -5.13 14.62 9.32
N GLY A 138 -5.13 13.91 8.19
CA GLY A 138 -4.22 14.12 7.07
C GLY A 138 -2.77 13.67 7.31
N LYS A 139 -2.47 12.96 8.41
CA LYS A 139 -1.12 12.52 8.78
C LYS A 139 -1.02 11.00 8.86
N ILE A 140 0.14 10.48 8.53
CA ILE A 140 0.45 9.06 8.70
C ILE A 140 0.43 8.70 10.20
N LEU A 141 -0.30 7.65 10.55
CA LEU A 141 -0.18 7.00 11.85
C LEU A 141 1.01 6.05 11.81
N THR A 142 2.14 6.47 12.32
CA THR A 142 3.39 5.68 12.34
C THR A 142 3.39 4.65 13.49
N GLY A 143 2.79 5.00 14.63
CA GLY A 143 2.82 4.19 15.85
C GLY A 143 4.16 4.29 16.59
N HIS A 144 4.26 3.59 17.71
CA HIS A 144 5.41 3.70 18.62
C HIS A 144 6.75 3.28 17.99
N ASN A 145 6.72 2.29 17.11
CA ASN A 145 7.91 1.67 16.50
C ASN A 145 7.82 1.55 14.98
N GLY A 146 7.00 2.39 14.33
CA GLY A 146 6.85 2.39 12.88
C GLY A 146 6.00 1.25 12.32
N ALA A 147 5.29 0.48 13.15
CA ALA A 147 4.54 -0.70 12.73
C ALA A 147 3.01 -0.50 12.72
N ALA A 148 2.51 0.72 12.86
CA ALA A 148 1.08 0.96 12.67
C ALA A 148 0.71 0.75 11.19
N GLY A 149 -0.48 0.21 10.97
CA GLY A 149 -0.93 -0.07 9.60
C GLY A 149 -0.53 -1.43 9.05
N GLU A 150 0.16 -2.28 9.80
CA GLU A 150 0.48 -3.66 9.42
C GLU A 150 -0.75 -4.58 9.46
N ILE A 151 -1.84 -4.13 8.80
CA ILE A 151 -3.16 -4.77 8.83
C ILE A 151 -3.19 -6.17 8.22
N GLY A 152 -2.28 -6.46 7.30
CA GLY A 152 -2.13 -7.78 6.69
C GLY A 152 -1.78 -8.87 7.70
N HIS A 153 -1.21 -8.49 8.84
CA HIS A 153 -0.84 -9.42 9.91
C HIS A 153 -1.87 -9.53 11.04
N MET A 154 -3.05 -8.89 10.89
CA MET A 154 -4.17 -9.13 11.78
C MET A 154 -4.57 -10.62 11.72
N HIS A 155 -4.66 -11.26 12.90
CA HIS A 155 -5.14 -12.63 13.02
C HIS A 155 -6.64 -12.70 12.74
N VAL A 156 -7.04 -13.52 11.79
CA VAL A 156 -8.45 -13.63 11.31
C VAL A 156 -8.96 -15.07 11.25
N GLU A 157 -8.08 -16.07 11.44
CA GLU A 157 -8.45 -17.49 11.32
C GLU A 157 -7.63 -18.37 12.28
N ASP A 158 -8.32 -18.94 13.27
CA ASP A 158 -7.71 -19.78 14.32
C ASP A 158 -7.29 -21.16 13.80
N SER A 159 -7.95 -21.68 12.76
CA SER A 159 -7.70 -23.02 12.23
C SER A 159 -6.60 -23.09 11.17
N GLU A 160 -5.91 -21.99 10.89
CA GLU A 160 -4.82 -21.95 9.91
C GLU A 160 -3.53 -22.57 10.50
N GLU A 161 -3.04 -23.63 9.86
CA GLU A 161 -1.82 -24.34 10.29
C GLU A 161 -0.56 -23.87 9.56
N LEU A 162 -0.72 -23.17 8.41
CA LEU A 162 0.40 -22.69 7.62
C LEU A 162 0.90 -21.35 8.18
N ASN A 163 2.21 -21.25 8.34
CA ASN A 163 2.84 -20.00 8.80
C ASN A 163 2.71 -18.89 7.78
N CYS A 164 2.44 -17.69 8.26
CA CYS A 164 2.65 -16.43 7.55
C CYS A 164 4.15 -16.06 7.57
N ASN A 165 4.59 -15.27 6.60
CA ASN A 165 5.98 -14.78 6.54
C ASN A 165 6.39 -13.95 7.78
N CYS A 166 5.43 -13.39 8.52
CA CYS A 166 5.70 -12.69 9.78
C CYS A 166 6.02 -13.63 10.97
N GLY A 167 5.92 -14.94 10.78
CA GLY A 167 6.13 -15.94 11.82
C GLY A 167 4.86 -16.35 12.58
N GLY A 168 3.74 -15.65 12.41
CA GLY A 168 2.43 -16.03 12.92
C GLY A 168 1.67 -16.95 11.96
N CYS A 169 0.43 -17.27 12.29
CA CYS A 169 -0.51 -18.00 11.41
C CYS A 169 -1.89 -17.34 11.45
N GLY A 170 -2.74 -17.62 10.47
CA GLY A 170 -4.10 -17.07 10.41
C GLY A 170 -4.15 -15.57 10.11
N CYS A 171 -3.10 -15.00 9.54
CA CYS A 171 -3.05 -13.58 9.18
C CYS A 171 -3.98 -13.24 8.02
N LEU A 172 -4.55 -12.04 8.00
CA LEU A 172 -5.43 -11.54 6.92
C LEU A 172 -4.80 -11.70 5.54
N GLU A 173 -3.50 -11.46 5.40
CA GLU A 173 -2.74 -11.63 4.17
C GLU A 173 -2.90 -13.04 3.57
N GLN A 174 -2.98 -14.08 4.40
CA GLN A 174 -3.11 -15.46 3.95
C GLN A 174 -4.46 -15.75 3.27
N TYR A 175 -5.43 -14.83 3.37
CA TYR A 175 -6.79 -14.99 2.84
C TYR A 175 -7.18 -13.90 1.85
N ALA A 176 -6.74 -12.66 2.06
CA ALA A 176 -7.20 -11.49 1.31
C ALA A 176 -6.20 -10.99 0.24
N SER A 177 -4.96 -11.48 0.22
CA SER A 177 -4.00 -11.17 -0.84
C SER A 177 -4.27 -11.94 -2.13
N ALA A 178 -3.58 -11.59 -3.22
CA ALA A 178 -3.65 -12.37 -4.46
C ALA A 178 -3.24 -13.84 -4.24
N THR A 179 -2.17 -14.08 -3.46
CA THR A 179 -1.74 -15.44 -3.08
C THR A 179 -2.76 -16.11 -2.16
N GLY A 180 -3.43 -15.36 -1.30
CA GLY A 180 -4.51 -15.83 -0.45
C GLY A 180 -5.72 -16.31 -1.26
N VAL A 181 -6.13 -15.53 -2.26
CA VAL A 181 -7.22 -15.90 -3.19
C VAL A 181 -6.90 -17.19 -3.94
N VAL A 182 -5.68 -17.33 -4.46
CA VAL A 182 -5.22 -18.57 -5.12
C VAL A 182 -5.24 -19.76 -4.15
N ARG A 183 -4.80 -19.56 -2.92
CA ARG A 183 -4.85 -20.57 -1.87
C ARG A 183 -6.28 -21.02 -1.58
N LEU A 184 -7.22 -20.08 -1.45
CA LEU A 184 -8.64 -20.39 -1.26
C LEU A 184 -9.22 -21.14 -2.45
N ALA A 185 -8.87 -20.75 -3.69
CA ALA A 185 -9.29 -21.43 -4.90
C ALA A 185 -8.80 -22.90 -4.92
N ASN A 186 -7.53 -23.12 -4.63
CA ASN A 186 -6.96 -24.47 -4.57
C ASN A 186 -7.62 -25.34 -3.48
N ARG A 187 -7.90 -24.75 -2.31
CA ARG A 187 -8.65 -25.44 -1.23
C ARG A 187 -10.09 -25.79 -1.65
N TYR A 188 -10.73 -24.91 -2.42
CA TYR A 188 -12.07 -25.16 -2.96
C TYR A 188 -12.04 -26.29 -3.99
N ILE A 189 -11.14 -26.22 -4.98
CA ILE A 189 -10.95 -27.22 -6.04
C ILE A 189 -10.70 -28.61 -5.44
N ALA A 190 -9.84 -28.70 -4.43
CA ALA A 190 -9.52 -29.98 -3.79
C ALA A 190 -10.74 -30.68 -3.18
N LYS A 191 -11.79 -29.93 -2.82
CA LYS A 191 -13.02 -30.46 -2.22
C LYS A 191 -14.18 -30.57 -3.21
N ASN A 192 -14.16 -29.82 -4.32
CA ASN A 192 -15.32 -29.61 -5.21
C ASN A 192 -14.92 -29.54 -6.70
N SER A 193 -14.00 -30.38 -7.15
CA SER A 193 -13.39 -30.27 -8.49
C SER A 193 -14.39 -30.29 -9.66
N GLU A 194 -15.51 -31.03 -9.54
CA GLU A 194 -16.51 -31.16 -10.61
C GLU A 194 -17.45 -29.96 -10.75
N SER A 195 -17.40 -28.98 -9.83
CA SER A 195 -18.39 -27.90 -9.73
C SER A 195 -17.87 -26.53 -10.13
N THR A 196 -16.66 -26.41 -10.67
CA THR A 196 -16.04 -25.11 -10.99
C THR A 196 -15.12 -25.20 -12.19
N LYS A 197 -15.15 -24.16 -13.03
CA LYS A 197 -14.22 -23.96 -14.14
C LYS A 197 -12.79 -23.60 -13.70
N MET A 198 -12.58 -23.27 -12.42
CA MET A 198 -11.24 -22.99 -11.88
C MET A 198 -10.29 -24.16 -12.10
N THR A 199 -10.81 -25.40 -12.21
CA THR A 199 -10.00 -26.59 -12.50
C THR A 199 -9.30 -26.58 -13.85
N GLU A 200 -9.79 -25.80 -14.81
CA GLU A 200 -9.22 -25.68 -16.16
C GLU A 200 -7.85 -24.97 -16.15
N PHE A 201 -7.54 -24.20 -15.09
CA PHE A 201 -6.28 -23.46 -14.94
C PHE A 201 -5.17 -24.26 -14.24
N GLY A 202 -5.51 -25.36 -13.56
CA GLY A 202 -4.55 -26.19 -12.83
C GLY A 202 -3.76 -25.39 -11.78
N GLU A 203 -2.44 -25.58 -11.77
CA GLU A 203 -1.52 -24.89 -10.83
C GLU A 203 -1.28 -23.41 -11.21
N ASP A 204 -1.59 -23.01 -12.43
CA ASP A 204 -1.34 -21.66 -12.95
C ASP A 204 -2.49 -20.69 -12.65
N ILE A 205 -3.52 -21.11 -11.90
CA ILE A 205 -4.64 -20.23 -11.54
C ILE A 205 -4.17 -18.98 -10.81
N THR A 206 -4.67 -17.84 -11.23
CA THR A 206 -4.37 -16.53 -10.63
C THR A 206 -5.60 -15.95 -9.93
N ALA A 207 -5.38 -14.97 -9.04
CA ALA A 207 -6.48 -14.23 -8.43
C ALA A 207 -7.37 -13.56 -9.50
N LYS A 208 -6.77 -13.08 -10.60
CA LYS A 208 -7.51 -12.50 -11.72
C LYS A 208 -8.50 -13.50 -12.31
N ASP A 209 -8.05 -14.73 -12.58
CA ASP A 209 -8.91 -15.78 -13.15
C ASP A 209 -10.09 -16.12 -12.23
N VAL A 210 -9.84 -16.19 -10.92
CA VAL A 210 -10.90 -16.40 -9.92
C VAL A 210 -11.94 -15.27 -9.98
N PHE A 211 -11.51 -14.01 -10.02
CA PHE A 211 -12.46 -12.88 -10.10
C PHE A 211 -13.19 -12.82 -11.45
N ASP A 212 -12.54 -13.16 -12.55
CA ASP A 212 -13.17 -13.17 -13.86
C ASP A 212 -14.23 -14.28 -13.94
N LEU A 213 -13.92 -15.50 -13.47
CA LEU A 213 -14.89 -16.59 -13.38
C LEU A 213 -16.05 -16.27 -12.42
N ALA A 214 -15.78 -15.60 -11.30
CA ALA A 214 -16.82 -15.19 -10.37
C ALA A 214 -17.80 -14.19 -11.02
N LYS A 215 -17.30 -13.25 -11.80
CA LYS A 215 -18.14 -12.32 -12.60
C LYS A 215 -18.97 -13.03 -13.66
N GLU A 216 -18.48 -14.14 -14.20
CA GLU A 216 -19.21 -15.00 -15.13
C GLU A 216 -20.25 -15.91 -14.41
N GLY A 217 -20.28 -15.93 -13.08
CA GLY A 217 -21.21 -16.69 -12.28
C GLY A 217 -20.78 -18.13 -11.98
N ASP A 218 -19.47 -18.45 -12.13
CA ASP A 218 -18.95 -19.73 -11.65
C ASP A 218 -19.12 -19.85 -10.13
N LYS A 219 -19.85 -20.86 -9.69
CA LYS A 219 -20.23 -21.01 -8.27
C LYS A 219 -19.04 -21.19 -7.35
N GLY A 220 -17.99 -21.89 -7.81
CA GLY A 220 -16.79 -22.10 -7.02
C GLY A 220 -16.00 -20.81 -6.86
N ALA A 221 -15.81 -20.07 -7.94
CA ALA A 221 -15.13 -18.79 -7.92
C ALA A 221 -15.89 -17.74 -7.08
N VAL A 222 -17.22 -17.70 -7.19
CA VAL A 222 -18.07 -16.85 -6.33
C VAL A 222 -17.85 -17.20 -4.86
N ALA A 223 -17.87 -18.49 -4.47
CA ALA A 223 -17.63 -18.90 -3.10
C ALA A 223 -16.25 -18.50 -2.56
N VAL A 224 -15.21 -18.54 -3.41
CA VAL A 224 -13.86 -18.08 -3.06
C VAL A 224 -13.83 -16.57 -2.82
N VAL A 225 -14.46 -15.78 -3.70
CA VAL A 225 -14.54 -14.31 -3.53
C VAL A 225 -15.34 -13.96 -2.28
N GLU A 226 -16.46 -14.62 -2.01
CA GLU A 226 -17.25 -14.43 -0.79
C GLU A 226 -16.44 -14.74 0.47
N GLN A 227 -15.65 -15.80 0.46
CA GLN A 227 -14.81 -16.18 1.59
C GLN A 227 -13.70 -15.13 1.82
N MET A 228 -12.97 -14.72 0.78
CA MET A 228 -11.98 -13.65 0.82
C MET A 228 -12.59 -12.34 1.36
N SER A 229 -13.71 -11.93 0.79
CA SER A 229 -14.42 -10.71 1.18
C SER A 229 -14.93 -10.78 2.63
N THR A 230 -15.26 -11.98 3.11
CA THR A 230 -15.66 -12.20 4.52
C THR A 230 -14.51 -11.91 5.47
N TYR A 231 -13.31 -12.39 5.19
CA TYR A 231 -12.13 -12.09 6.03
C TYR A 231 -11.79 -10.59 5.98
N LEU A 232 -11.73 -10.02 4.78
CA LEU A 232 -11.38 -8.62 4.60
C LEU A 232 -12.42 -7.67 5.22
N GLY A 233 -13.70 -7.87 4.94
CA GLY A 233 -14.76 -7.02 5.47
C GLY A 233 -14.87 -7.05 7.00
N LYS A 234 -14.65 -8.23 7.62
CA LYS A 234 -14.57 -8.34 9.09
C LYS A 234 -13.35 -7.62 9.66
N ALA A 235 -12.17 -7.77 9.03
CA ALA A 235 -10.97 -7.06 9.44
C ALA A 235 -11.16 -5.54 9.34
N MET A 236 -11.72 -5.05 8.24
CA MET A 236 -12.07 -3.63 8.06
C MET A 236 -13.06 -3.14 9.13
N ALA A 237 -14.07 -3.93 9.47
CA ALA A 237 -15.02 -3.60 10.53
C ALA A 237 -14.33 -3.48 11.91
N SER A 238 -13.36 -4.34 12.20
CA SER A 238 -12.56 -4.27 13.42
C SER A 238 -11.67 -3.02 13.43
N ILE A 239 -11.00 -2.71 12.32
CA ILE A 239 -10.20 -1.50 12.15
C ILE A 239 -11.08 -0.25 12.34
N ALA A 240 -12.26 -0.22 11.73
CA ALA A 240 -13.19 0.90 11.86
C ALA A 240 -13.58 1.16 13.32
N THR A 241 -13.73 0.12 14.13
CA THR A 241 -14.05 0.27 15.57
C THR A 241 -12.91 0.94 16.35
N VAL A 242 -11.66 0.83 15.88
CA VAL A 242 -10.46 1.38 16.56
C VAL A 242 -10.14 2.80 16.07
N VAL A 243 -10.14 3.02 14.73
CA VAL A 243 -9.67 4.29 14.15
C VAL A 243 -10.79 5.14 13.56
N ASN A 244 -11.99 4.57 13.35
CA ASN A 244 -13.19 5.25 12.82
C ASN A 244 -12.89 6.10 11.56
N PRO A 245 -12.35 5.51 10.48
CA PRO A 245 -11.98 6.27 9.29
C PRO A 245 -13.22 6.74 8.53
N GLN A 246 -13.07 7.84 7.78
CA GLN A 246 -14.09 8.32 6.83
C GLN A 246 -14.17 7.40 5.59
N ALA A 247 -13.03 6.81 5.19
CA ALA A 247 -12.98 5.91 4.04
C ALA A 247 -11.91 4.82 4.17
N PHE A 248 -12.18 3.69 3.50
CA PHE A 248 -11.22 2.65 3.16
C PHE A 248 -10.87 2.78 1.67
N ILE A 249 -9.58 2.84 1.34
CA ILE A 249 -9.09 2.95 -0.03
C ILE A 249 -8.43 1.62 -0.42
N ILE A 250 -9.02 0.93 -1.38
CA ILE A 250 -8.59 -0.41 -1.78
C ILE A 250 -7.69 -0.33 -3.02
N GLY A 251 -6.44 -0.70 -2.85
CA GLY A 251 -5.43 -0.69 -3.91
C GLY A 251 -4.82 -2.07 -4.18
N GLY A 252 -3.73 -2.09 -4.96
CA GLY A 252 -3.00 -3.31 -5.32
C GLY A 252 -3.60 -4.07 -6.51
N GLY A 253 -2.97 -5.19 -6.87
CA GLY A 253 -3.33 -5.95 -8.06
C GLY A 253 -4.75 -6.50 -8.07
N VAL A 254 -5.25 -6.94 -6.90
CA VAL A 254 -6.61 -7.50 -6.76
C VAL A 254 -7.69 -6.42 -6.92
N SER A 255 -7.39 -5.15 -6.60
CA SER A 255 -8.34 -4.04 -6.78
C SER A 255 -8.77 -3.82 -8.23
N LYS A 256 -8.01 -4.36 -9.21
CA LYS A 256 -8.39 -4.38 -10.64
C LYS A 256 -9.69 -5.16 -10.91
N ALA A 257 -10.16 -5.97 -9.97
CA ALA A 257 -11.49 -6.59 -10.05
C ALA A 257 -12.63 -5.54 -10.04
N GLY A 258 -12.33 -4.31 -9.60
CA GLY A 258 -13.21 -3.15 -9.70
C GLY A 258 -14.38 -3.19 -8.74
N GLN A 259 -15.53 -2.68 -9.21
CA GLN A 259 -16.74 -2.55 -8.38
C GLN A 259 -17.21 -3.88 -7.80
N TYR A 260 -17.02 -4.98 -8.51
CA TYR A 260 -17.39 -6.32 -8.02
C TYR A 260 -16.72 -6.68 -6.68
N LEU A 261 -15.43 -6.33 -6.55
CA LEU A 261 -14.70 -6.51 -5.28
C LEU A 261 -15.24 -5.57 -4.20
N ILE A 262 -15.46 -4.31 -4.54
CA ILE A 262 -15.96 -3.30 -3.59
C ILE A 262 -17.33 -3.71 -3.04
N ASP A 263 -18.24 -4.14 -3.89
CA ASP A 263 -19.59 -4.58 -3.48
C ASP A 263 -19.51 -5.78 -2.55
N ALA A 264 -18.72 -6.80 -2.90
CA ALA A 264 -18.53 -7.99 -2.07
C ALA A 264 -17.94 -7.68 -0.69
N ILE A 265 -17.02 -6.73 -0.60
CA ILE A 265 -16.44 -6.28 0.69
C ILE A 265 -17.46 -5.46 1.48
N ALA A 266 -18.16 -4.52 0.82
CA ALA A 266 -19.11 -3.60 1.45
C ALA A 266 -20.26 -4.34 2.14
N ASP A 267 -20.81 -5.36 1.51
CA ASP A 267 -21.89 -6.19 2.08
C ASP A 267 -21.45 -6.85 3.40
N VAL A 268 -20.22 -7.33 3.47
CA VAL A 268 -19.68 -7.91 4.71
C VAL A 268 -19.35 -6.81 5.72
N TYR A 269 -18.71 -5.74 5.29
CA TYR A 269 -18.33 -4.63 6.18
C TYR A 269 -19.55 -4.06 6.93
N VAL A 270 -20.61 -3.68 6.22
CA VAL A 270 -21.82 -3.10 6.81
C VAL A 270 -22.47 -4.06 7.82
N LYS A 271 -22.40 -5.37 7.56
CA LYS A 271 -22.97 -6.40 8.45
C LYS A 271 -22.22 -6.47 9.79
N TYR A 272 -20.88 -6.32 9.79
CA TYR A 272 -20.04 -6.52 10.97
C TYR A 272 -19.58 -5.22 11.64
N ALA A 273 -19.60 -4.09 10.93
CA ALA A 273 -19.18 -2.80 11.47
C ALA A 273 -20.10 -2.34 12.60
N PHE A 274 -19.50 -1.72 13.62
CA PHE A 274 -20.22 -0.99 14.65
C PHE A 274 -21.12 0.06 14.00
N GLN A 275 -22.32 0.26 14.53
CA GLN A 275 -23.36 1.07 13.87
C GLN A 275 -22.87 2.44 13.42
N ALA A 276 -22.10 3.14 14.26
CA ALA A 276 -21.59 4.48 13.95
C ALA A 276 -20.50 4.48 12.85
N CYS A 277 -19.85 3.33 12.57
CA CYS A 277 -18.80 3.21 11.58
C CYS A 277 -19.29 2.71 10.21
N ARG A 278 -20.58 2.36 10.07
CA ARG A 278 -21.15 1.74 8.86
C ARG A 278 -21.13 2.64 7.63
N GLU A 279 -21.05 3.95 7.82
CA GLU A 279 -21.08 4.93 6.74
C GLU A 279 -19.72 5.21 6.11
N ALA A 280 -18.63 4.61 6.64
CA ALA A 280 -17.32 4.74 6.02
C ALA A 280 -17.37 4.30 4.56
N LYS A 281 -16.82 5.14 3.68
CA LYS A 281 -16.81 4.86 2.24
C LYS A 281 -15.77 3.76 1.93
N ILE A 282 -16.08 2.92 0.95
CA ILE A 282 -15.10 1.97 0.41
C ILE A 282 -14.91 2.35 -1.05
N ALA A 283 -13.68 2.74 -1.42
CA ALA A 283 -13.35 3.23 -2.75
C ALA A 283 -12.07 2.59 -3.28
N LEU A 284 -11.89 2.63 -4.59
CA LEU A 284 -10.66 2.17 -5.23
C LEU A 284 -9.58 3.24 -5.15
N ALA A 285 -8.33 2.80 -5.04
CA ALA A 285 -7.15 3.62 -5.23
C ALA A 285 -7.07 4.11 -6.67
N GLU A 286 -6.67 5.38 -6.87
CA GLU A 286 -6.64 6.02 -8.21
C GLU A 286 -5.22 6.15 -8.77
N LEU A 287 -4.18 6.25 -7.93
CA LEU A 287 -2.81 6.56 -8.36
C LEU A 287 -2.00 5.32 -8.78
N GLY A 288 -2.44 4.12 -8.41
CA GLY A 288 -1.73 2.90 -8.74
C GLY A 288 -0.27 2.90 -8.24
N ASN A 289 0.69 2.62 -9.14
CA ASN A 289 2.11 2.59 -8.78
C ASN A 289 2.70 3.98 -8.46
N ASP A 290 2.02 5.05 -8.82
CA ASP A 290 2.50 6.41 -8.55
C ASP A 290 2.13 6.90 -7.15
N ALA A 291 1.30 6.17 -6.41
CA ALA A 291 0.88 6.53 -5.05
C ALA A 291 2.08 6.82 -4.12
N GLY A 292 3.15 6.00 -4.20
CA GLY A 292 4.38 6.22 -3.44
C GLY A 292 5.08 7.53 -3.78
N ILE A 293 5.13 7.91 -5.06
CA ILE A 293 5.77 9.16 -5.52
C ILE A 293 4.98 10.38 -5.00
N TYR A 294 3.65 10.36 -5.18
CA TYR A 294 2.78 11.42 -4.66
C TYR A 294 2.84 11.52 -3.14
N GLY A 295 2.86 10.38 -2.45
CA GLY A 295 2.96 10.35 -0.99
C GLY A 295 4.31 10.85 -0.48
N ALA A 296 5.42 10.49 -1.15
CA ALA A 296 6.74 11.01 -0.82
C ALA A 296 6.78 12.55 -0.97
N ALA A 297 6.21 13.09 -2.04
CA ALA A 297 6.06 14.55 -2.19
C ALA A 297 5.17 15.15 -1.08
N ALA A 298 4.09 14.46 -0.69
CA ALA A 298 3.19 14.91 0.37
C ALA A 298 3.82 14.98 1.77
N LEU A 299 4.91 14.22 2.02
CA LEU A 299 5.66 14.34 3.28
C LEU A 299 6.29 15.72 3.46
N ILE A 300 6.57 16.44 2.36
CA ILE A 300 7.31 17.72 2.36
C ILE A 300 6.36 18.93 2.28
N VAL A 301 5.17 18.77 1.72
CA VAL A 301 4.20 19.87 1.51
C VAL A 301 3.22 19.91 2.66
#